data_4dc94c95ebe79bf64a7ed97d3c4823c8
#
_entry.id   4dc94c95ebe79bf64a7ed97d3c4823c8
#
_cell.length_a   1.000
_cell.length_b   1.000
_cell.length_c   1.000
_cell.angle_alpha   90.00
_cell.angle_beta   90.00
_cell.angle_gamma   90.00
#
_symmetry.space_group_name_H-M   'P 1'
#
loop_
_entity.id
_entity.type
_entity.pdbx_description
1 polymer ?
#
loop_
_entity_poly.entity_id
_entity_poly.type
_entity_poly.pdbx_seq_one_letter_code
_entity_poly.pdbx_strand_id
1 'polypeptide(L)'
;MFVAAVLAGACVANKAAAQDVPLISGGVGFFTSTNDGSTSYAPQIQPLIAAPIGKSLLFESRAIIIESFFPNGGGQPGYGHAHFAGPIYMQGDYIASRHLTVVGGSFILPFNTYNDRLSELWIGNLQDGPLIAGLGTMGSGSGVGGMLSGSAFSSSKASISYNAWFSARSGNYYFNSQRSSGGRASVYFPESRLEVGVSYDRSLQNTHENFFGTHVWWEPKDTGLRMRSEFGRGEHAQGYWVETDYRTRAFGASEHWLGRFEPVFRMQQTFRMNNLRSDGVPSVNTQRADFGLDYNFPHEVRILTSYARQFSAARDVNVWETGIVYRFLFPTWKGKAN
;
A
#
# COMPACT_ATOMS: atom_id res chain seq x y z
N MET A 1 -25.07 -21.85 -6.03
CA MET A 1 -25.66 -21.91 -7.39
C MET A 1 -26.12 -20.53 -7.89
N PHE A 2 -25.70 -19.43 -7.30
CA PHE A 2 -26.08 -18.05 -7.70
C PHE A 2 -24.98 -17.27 -8.44
N VAL A 3 -23.74 -17.76 -8.49
CA VAL A 3 -22.61 -17.06 -9.15
C VAL A 3 -22.56 -17.29 -10.66
N ALA A 4 -23.16 -18.37 -11.16
CA ALA A 4 -23.14 -18.71 -12.58
C ALA A 4 -24.11 -17.89 -13.45
N ALA A 5 -25.11 -17.24 -12.87
CA ALA A 5 -26.15 -16.52 -13.63
C ALA A 5 -25.75 -15.06 -13.99
N VAL A 6 -24.75 -14.47 -13.34
CA VAL A 6 -24.30 -13.09 -13.60
C VAL A 6 -23.33 -13.01 -14.80
N LEU A 7 -22.68 -14.11 -15.14
CA LEU A 7 -21.69 -14.15 -16.22
C LEU A 7 -22.31 -14.26 -17.65
N ALA A 8 -23.57 -14.57 -17.77
CA ALA A 8 -24.20 -14.81 -19.08
C ALA A 8 -24.80 -13.54 -19.76
N GLY A 9 -24.86 -12.41 -19.06
CA GLY A 9 -25.56 -11.19 -19.56
C GLY A 9 -24.69 -10.11 -20.22
N ALA A 10 -23.36 -10.28 -20.31
CA ALA A 10 -22.44 -9.17 -20.61
C ALA A 10 -21.77 -9.21 -22.01
N CYS A 11 -22.32 -9.92 -22.97
CA CYS A 11 -21.66 -10.10 -24.28
C CYS A 11 -21.99 -9.05 -25.35
N VAL A 12 -22.25 -7.79 -25.02
CA VAL A 12 -22.32 -6.71 -26.03
C VAL A 12 -21.64 -5.44 -25.50
N ALA A 13 -20.35 -5.29 -25.69
CA ALA A 13 -19.65 -4.04 -25.44
C ALA A 13 -18.69 -3.69 -26.59
N ASN A 14 -18.76 -2.44 -27.03
CA ASN A 14 -18.01 -1.83 -28.11
C ASN A 14 -16.49 -1.83 -27.90
N LYS A 15 -15.78 -1.94 -29.02
CA LYS A 15 -14.31 -2.01 -29.14
C LYS A 15 -13.60 -0.79 -28.56
N ALA A 16 -13.09 -0.90 -27.34
CA ALA A 16 -11.91 -0.15 -26.92
C ALA A 16 -10.70 -1.09 -27.14
N ALA A 17 -9.68 -0.64 -27.86
CA ALA A 17 -8.45 -1.41 -28.02
C ALA A 17 -7.75 -1.47 -26.65
N ALA A 18 -7.98 -2.53 -25.90
CA ALA A 18 -7.24 -2.83 -24.69
C ALA A 18 -5.82 -3.24 -25.08
N GLN A 19 -4.85 -2.86 -24.29
CA GLN A 19 -3.46 -3.26 -24.46
C GLN A 19 -3.38 -4.79 -24.20
N ASP A 20 -3.30 -5.59 -25.26
CA ASP A 20 -3.31 -7.05 -25.18
C ASP A 20 -1.97 -7.67 -24.74
N VAL A 21 -1.12 -6.89 -24.06
CA VAL A 21 0.23 -7.32 -23.67
C VAL A 21 0.32 -7.47 -22.17
N PRO A 22 0.53 -8.70 -21.66
CA PRO A 22 0.85 -8.91 -20.27
C PRO A 22 2.10 -8.13 -19.86
N LEU A 23 2.06 -7.58 -18.66
CA LEU A 23 3.13 -6.80 -18.05
C LEU A 23 3.68 -7.56 -16.86
N ILE A 24 4.99 -7.73 -16.81
CA ILE A 24 5.71 -8.12 -15.60
C ILE A 24 6.49 -6.90 -15.12
N SER A 25 6.20 -6.46 -13.93
CA SER A 25 6.91 -5.36 -13.27
C SER A 25 7.23 -5.74 -11.83
N GLY A 26 7.83 -4.83 -11.11
CA GLY A 26 8.10 -5.05 -9.70
C GLY A 26 9.32 -4.28 -9.23
N GLY A 27 9.78 -4.61 -8.03
CA GLY A 27 10.97 -4.04 -7.44
C GLY A 27 11.86 -5.07 -6.78
N VAL A 28 13.15 -4.80 -6.81
CA VAL A 28 14.16 -5.47 -5.99
C VAL A 28 14.73 -4.43 -5.04
N GLY A 29 14.89 -4.78 -3.78
CA GLY A 29 15.46 -3.88 -2.80
C GLY A 29 16.36 -4.57 -1.79
N PHE A 30 17.27 -3.81 -1.24
CA PHE A 30 18.07 -4.19 -0.09
C PHE A 30 17.92 -3.10 0.96
N PHE A 31 17.49 -3.49 2.14
CA PHE A 31 17.22 -2.56 3.25
C PHE A 31 18.06 -2.90 4.47
N THR A 32 18.44 -1.86 5.17
CA THR A 32 19.04 -1.96 6.50
C THR A 32 18.24 -1.13 7.48
N SER A 33 18.03 -1.64 8.68
CA SER A 33 17.44 -0.89 9.79
C SER A 33 18.29 -1.08 11.03
N THR A 34 18.78 0.03 11.59
CA THR A 34 19.57 0.04 12.82
C THR A 34 18.73 0.64 13.93
N ASN A 35 18.46 -0.16 14.93
CA ASN A 35 17.61 0.17 16.05
C ASN A 35 18.44 0.08 17.34
N ASP A 36 18.73 1.22 17.98
CA ASP A 36 19.57 1.32 19.18
C ASP A 36 20.88 0.52 19.07
N GLY A 37 21.58 0.61 17.95
CA GLY A 37 22.86 -0.07 17.70
C GLY A 37 22.75 -1.51 17.19
N SER A 38 21.54 -2.05 17.07
CA SER A 38 21.30 -3.37 16.49
C SER A 38 20.86 -3.22 15.04
N THR A 39 21.61 -3.77 14.08
CA THR A 39 21.33 -3.65 12.65
C THR A 39 20.71 -4.92 12.09
N SER A 40 19.61 -4.79 11.37
CA SER A 40 18.99 -5.85 10.57
C SER A 40 19.13 -5.56 9.08
N TYR A 41 19.04 -6.62 8.27
CA TYR A 41 19.15 -6.57 6.82
C TYR A 41 17.97 -7.30 6.20
N ALA A 42 17.41 -6.74 5.12
CA ALA A 42 16.24 -7.30 4.45
C ALA A 42 16.33 -7.14 2.92
N PRO A 43 17.07 -8.04 2.22
CA PRO A 43 16.92 -8.15 0.77
C PRO A 43 15.53 -8.68 0.42
N GLN A 44 14.89 -8.06 -0.58
CA GLN A 44 13.57 -8.47 -1.00
C GLN A 44 13.32 -8.22 -2.49
N ILE A 45 12.39 -9.00 -3.04
CA ILE A 45 11.84 -8.82 -4.39
C ILE A 45 10.33 -8.87 -4.34
N GLN A 46 9.69 -7.96 -5.04
CA GLN A 46 8.22 -7.88 -5.17
C GLN A 46 7.83 -7.88 -6.65
N PRO A 47 7.65 -9.05 -7.27
CA PRO A 47 7.13 -9.13 -8.63
C PRO A 47 5.63 -8.82 -8.67
N LEU A 48 5.23 -8.12 -9.73
CA LEU A 48 3.85 -7.81 -10.08
C LEU A 48 3.58 -8.28 -11.51
N ILE A 49 2.47 -8.95 -11.69
CA ILE A 49 1.96 -9.39 -13.00
C ILE A 49 0.62 -8.71 -13.22
N ALA A 50 0.46 -8.08 -14.37
CA ALA A 50 -0.82 -7.58 -14.85
C ALA A 50 -1.06 -8.14 -16.25
N ALA A 51 -2.07 -8.99 -16.42
CA ALA A 51 -2.36 -9.67 -17.66
C ALA A 51 -3.80 -9.36 -18.12
N PRO A 52 -3.99 -8.50 -19.15
CA PRO A 52 -5.30 -8.30 -19.75
C PRO A 52 -5.73 -9.57 -20.48
N ILE A 53 -6.98 -9.98 -20.29
CA ILE A 53 -7.61 -11.14 -20.91
C ILE A 53 -8.82 -10.65 -21.70
N GLY A 54 -8.63 -10.48 -22.99
CA GLY A 54 -9.64 -9.84 -23.83
C GLY A 54 -9.83 -8.37 -23.46
N LYS A 55 -11.06 -7.85 -23.57
CA LYS A 55 -11.32 -6.40 -23.49
C LYS A 55 -11.76 -5.90 -22.11
N SER A 56 -12.19 -6.79 -21.25
CA SER A 56 -12.88 -6.42 -20.01
C SER A 56 -12.37 -7.16 -18.78
N LEU A 57 -11.46 -8.10 -18.93
CA LEU A 57 -10.91 -8.85 -17.81
C LEU A 57 -9.42 -8.55 -17.68
N LEU A 58 -8.99 -8.20 -16.46
CA LEU A 58 -7.60 -8.04 -16.09
C LEU A 58 -7.30 -9.04 -14.96
N PHE A 59 -6.24 -9.80 -15.11
CA PHE A 59 -5.67 -10.59 -14.02
C PHE A 59 -4.49 -9.83 -13.42
N GLU A 60 -4.49 -9.68 -12.12
CA GLU A 60 -3.41 -9.04 -11.37
C GLU A 60 -2.92 -9.93 -10.24
N SER A 61 -1.61 -9.95 -10.03
CA SER A 61 -0.99 -10.64 -8.92
C SER A 61 0.28 -9.93 -8.48
N ARG A 62 0.46 -9.79 -7.18
CA ARG A 62 1.71 -9.32 -6.57
C ARG A 62 2.17 -10.32 -5.53
N ALA A 63 3.46 -10.63 -5.53
CA ALA A 63 4.09 -11.48 -4.55
C ALA A 63 5.21 -10.73 -3.83
N ILE A 64 5.67 -11.27 -2.73
CA ILE A 64 6.86 -10.81 -2.01
C ILE A 64 7.73 -12.01 -1.65
N ILE A 65 9.03 -11.85 -1.84
CA ILE A 65 10.06 -12.75 -1.33
C ILE A 65 11.00 -11.86 -0.52
N ILE A 66 11.13 -12.15 0.75
CA ILE A 66 11.97 -11.39 1.67
C ILE A 66 12.82 -12.34 2.52
N GLU A 67 14.10 -12.01 2.62
CA GLU A 67 15.06 -12.62 3.54
C GLU A 67 15.37 -11.59 4.63
N SER A 68 15.19 -11.96 5.87
CA SER A 68 15.44 -11.06 7.01
C SER A 68 16.57 -11.63 7.86
N PHE A 69 17.59 -10.82 8.10
CA PHE A 69 18.68 -11.12 9.00
C PHE A 69 18.64 -10.13 10.15
N PHE A 70 18.57 -10.61 11.36
CA PHE A 70 18.46 -9.80 12.57
C PHE A 70 19.43 -10.28 13.63
N PRO A 71 19.99 -9.40 14.48
CA PRO A 71 20.89 -9.78 15.55
C PRO A 71 20.25 -10.80 16.50
N ASN A 72 21.01 -11.78 16.93
CA ASN A 72 20.54 -12.72 17.95
C ASN A 72 20.22 -11.97 19.24
N GLY A 73 19.08 -12.31 19.87
CA GLY A 73 18.68 -11.70 21.13
C GLY A 73 19.61 -12.08 22.31
N GLY A 74 19.54 -11.30 23.40
CA GLY A 74 20.28 -11.62 24.63
C GLY A 74 21.79 -11.46 24.57
N GLY A 75 22.31 -10.66 23.64
CA GLY A 75 23.76 -10.43 23.50
C GLY A 75 24.54 -11.60 22.91
N GLN A 76 23.86 -12.59 22.36
CA GLN A 76 24.49 -13.71 21.64
C GLN A 76 25.09 -13.21 20.31
N PRO A 77 26.33 -13.60 19.95
CA PRO A 77 26.93 -13.21 18.69
C PRO A 77 26.20 -13.87 17.49
N GLY A 78 26.20 -13.17 16.36
CA GLY A 78 25.63 -13.66 15.10
C GLY A 78 24.23 -13.13 14.80
N TYR A 79 23.66 -13.66 13.71
CA TYR A 79 22.36 -13.26 13.17
C TYR A 79 21.41 -14.44 13.11
N GLY A 80 20.15 -14.19 13.53
CA GLY A 80 19.03 -15.01 13.18
C GLY A 80 18.58 -14.73 11.74
N HIS A 81 17.87 -15.68 11.14
CA HIS A 81 17.37 -15.61 9.77
C HIS A 81 15.89 -15.96 9.72
N ALA A 82 15.14 -15.21 8.96
CA ALA A 82 13.76 -15.52 8.62
C ALA A 82 13.52 -15.33 7.11
N HIS A 83 12.81 -16.28 6.52
CA HIS A 83 12.43 -16.28 5.11
C HIS A 83 10.92 -16.18 5.01
N PHE A 84 10.44 -15.32 4.11
CA PHE A 84 9.05 -15.29 3.71
C PHE A 84 8.94 -15.18 2.20
N ALA A 85 8.13 -16.05 1.60
CA ALA A 85 7.76 -15.98 0.19
C ALA A 85 6.29 -16.28 0.03
N GLY A 86 5.54 -15.39 -0.62
CA GLY A 86 4.12 -15.60 -0.83
C GLY A 86 3.46 -14.49 -1.64
N PRO A 87 2.25 -14.75 -2.12
CA PRO A 87 1.44 -13.73 -2.77
C PRO A 87 0.94 -12.71 -1.74
N ILE A 88 0.93 -11.43 -2.13
CA ILE A 88 0.26 -10.37 -1.39
C ILE A 88 -1.20 -10.33 -1.81
N TYR A 89 -1.45 -10.43 -3.13
CA TYR A 89 -2.77 -10.60 -3.71
C TYR A 89 -2.72 -11.34 -5.05
N MET A 90 -3.87 -11.90 -5.44
CA MET A 90 -4.11 -12.54 -6.74
C MET A 90 -5.58 -12.38 -7.07
N GLN A 91 -5.91 -11.55 -8.05
CA GLN A 91 -7.28 -11.15 -8.34
C GLN A 91 -7.57 -11.12 -9.83
N GLY A 92 -8.85 -11.22 -10.15
CA GLY A 92 -9.39 -10.96 -11.49
C GLY A 92 -10.36 -9.79 -11.43
N ASP A 93 -10.15 -8.82 -12.32
CA ASP A 93 -10.90 -7.58 -12.39
C ASP A 93 -11.74 -7.58 -13.67
N TYR A 94 -13.05 -7.69 -13.51
CA TYR A 94 -14.00 -7.55 -14.63
C TYR A 94 -14.46 -6.10 -14.74
N ILE A 95 -13.98 -5.42 -15.77
CA ILE A 95 -14.29 -4.01 -16.06
C ILE A 95 -15.60 -3.95 -16.86
N ALA A 96 -16.72 -3.82 -16.15
CA ALA A 96 -18.04 -3.74 -16.78
C ALA A 96 -18.27 -2.37 -17.43
N SER A 97 -17.78 -1.29 -16.80
CA SER A 97 -17.84 0.09 -17.31
C SER A 97 -16.86 0.98 -16.53
N ARG A 98 -16.73 2.25 -16.90
CA ARG A 98 -16.00 3.24 -16.10
C ARG A 98 -16.57 3.44 -14.68
N HIS A 99 -17.81 3.03 -14.47
CA HIS A 99 -18.52 3.19 -13.21
C HIS A 99 -18.48 1.93 -12.35
N LEU A 100 -18.13 0.77 -12.93
CA LEU A 100 -18.18 -0.50 -12.22
C LEU A 100 -17.10 -1.45 -12.71
N THR A 101 -16.25 -1.84 -11.79
CA THR A 101 -15.33 -2.98 -11.88
C THR A 101 -15.69 -3.98 -10.78
N VAL A 102 -15.80 -5.23 -11.15
CA VAL A 102 -16.03 -6.33 -10.21
C VAL A 102 -14.72 -7.07 -10.02
N VAL A 103 -14.22 -7.09 -8.81
CA VAL A 103 -12.97 -7.77 -8.42
C VAL A 103 -13.29 -9.05 -7.70
N GLY A 104 -12.60 -10.13 -8.03
CA GLY A 104 -12.74 -11.43 -7.38
C GLY A 104 -11.40 -12.10 -7.14
N GLY A 105 -11.24 -12.75 -6.00
CA GLY A 105 -10.01 -13.44 -5.63
C GLY A 105 -9.47 -13.01 -4.27
N SER A 106 -8.14 -13.00 -4.15
CA SER A 106 -7.45 -12.42 -3.00
C SER A 106 -7.01 -11.00 -3.36
N PHE A 107 -7.43 -10.02 -2.60
CA PHE A 107 -7.16 -8.59 -2.84
C PHE A 107 -6.75 -7.89 -1.55
N ILE A 108 -6.09 -6.74 -1.68
CA ILE A 108 -5.83 -5.86 -0.54
C ILE A 108 -7.13 -5.14 -0.20
N LEU A 109 -7.54 -5.19 1.07
CA LEU A 109 -8.70 -4.45 1.56
C LEU A 109 -8.41 -2.96 1.42
N PRO A 110 -9.22 -2.20 0.65
CA PRO A 110 -8.96 -0.78 0.40
C PRO A 110 -9.45 0.10 1.57
N PHE A 111 -9.05 -0.25 2.79
CA PHE A 111 -9.26 0.57 3.97
C PHE A 111 -8.17 1.63 4.04
N ASN A 112 -8.54 2.91 4.02
CA ASN A 112 -7.65 4.04 3.77
C ASN A 112 -6.92 3.91 2.41
N THR A 113 -5.71 4.45 2.25
CA THR A 113 -5.01 4.48 0.95
C THR A 113 -3.59 3.93 1.00
N TYR A 114 -3.00 3.78 2.18
CA TYR A 114 -1.60 3.38 2.29
C TYR A 114 -1.35 2.00 1.67
N ASN A 115 -2.14 1.01 2.05
CA ASN A 115 -1.86 -0.38 1.67
C ASN A 115 -2.09 -0.67 0.19
N ASP A 116 -3.09 -0.07 -0.42
CA ASP A 116 -3.40 -0.27 -1.83
C ASP A 116 -2.61 0.63 -2.79
N ARG A 117 -2.04 1.75 -2.31
CA ARG A 117 -1.35 2.71 -3.16
C ARG A 117 0.12 2.95 -2.83
N LEU A 118 0.55 2.73 -1.60
CA LEU A 118 1.87 3.13 -1.11
C LEU A 118 2.73 1.98 -0.59
N SER A 119 2.16 0.80 -0.40
CA SER A 119 2.88 -0.33 0.19
C SER A 119 3.86 -1.04 -0.75
N GLU A 120 3.90 -0.65 -2.03
CA GLU A 120 4.87 -1.20 -2.94
C GLU A 120 6.28 -0.65 -2.65
N LEU A 121 7.26 -1.56 -2.75
CA LEU A 121 8.66 -1.33 -2.49
C LEU A 121 9.25 -0.09 -3.18
N TRP A 122 8.79 0.19 -4.41
CA TRP A 122 9.32 1.27 -5.25
C TRP A 122 8.51 2.57 -5.16
N ILE A 123 7.42 2.60 -4.36
CA ILE A 123 6.55 3.79 -4.22
C ILE A 123 6.75 4.48 -2.88
N GLY A 124 6.94 3.72 -1.80
CA GLY A 124 7.12 4.27 -0.46
C GLY A 124 8.34 5.20 -0.38
N ASN A 125 8.22 6.30 0.36
CA ASN A 125 9.33 7.25 0.57
C ASN A 125 10.15 6.93 1.82
N LEU A 126 9.62 6.13 2.72
CA LEU A 126 10.27 5.63 3.93
C LEU A 126 10.19 4.11 3.93
N GLN A 127 11.18 3.44 4.49
CA GLN A 127 11.22 1.98 4.53
C GLN A 127 10.10 1.40 5.38
N ASP A 128 9.90 1.97 6.56
CA ASP A 128 8.83 1.57 7.46
C ASP A 128 7.49 2.15 7.01
N GLY A 129 6.46 1.32 7.05
CA GLY A 129 5.07 1.77 6.94
C GLY A 129 4.65 2.60 8.16
N PRO A 130 3.59 3.39 8.04
CA PRO A 130 3.00 4.08 9.19
C PRO A 130 2.53 3.11 10.28
N LEU A 131 2.62 3.51 11.55
CA LEU A 131 2.28 2.69 12.72
C LEU A 131 0.86 2.10 12.69
N ILE A 132 -0.08 2.76 11.99
CA ILE A 132 -1.48 2.32 11.88
C ILE A 132 -1.82 1.68 10.53
N ALA A 133 -0.90 1.69 9.58
CA ALA A 133 -1.19 1.27 8.20
C ALA A 133 -0.51 -0.06 7.81
N GLY A 134 0.05 -0.79 8.75
CA GLY A 134 0.59 -2.13 8.50
C GLY A 134 -0.49 -3.09 7.98
N LEU A 135 -0.13 -4.04 7.12
CA LEU A 135 -1.05 -5.09 6.69
C LEU A 135 -1.57 -5.88 7.90
N GLY A 136 -2.90 -5.94 8.04
CA GLY A 136 -3.57 -6.58 9.17
C GLY A 136 -3.83 -5.67 10.36
N THR A 137 -3.54 -4.37 10.27
CA THR A 137 -3.87 -3.39 11.29
C THR A 137 -5.15 -2.63 10.94
N MET A 138 -5.92 -2.22 11.96
CA MET A 138 -7.02 -1.25 11.83
C MET A 138 -7.95 -1.45 10.61
N GLY A 139 -8.42 -2.66 10.34
CA GLY A 139 -9.32 -2.94 9.21
C GLY A 139 -8.62 -3.06 7.86
N SER A 140 -7.29 -2.92 7.82
CA SER A 140 -6.48 -3.19 6.63
C SER A 140 -6.09 -4.66 6.54
N GLY A 141 -5.55 -5.08 5.40
CA GLY A 141 -5.04 -6.45 5.21
C GLY A 141 -5.43 -7.03 3.87
N SER A 142 -5.38 -8.37 3.78
CA SER A 142 -5.84 -9.10 2.60
C SER A 142 -7.24 -9.66 2.83
N GLY A 143 -8.08 -9.61 1.81
CA GLY A 143 -9.38 -10.26 1.74
C GLY A 143 -9.41 -11.35 0.68
N VAL A 144 -10.20 -12.39 0.90
CA VAL A 144 -10.52 -13.39 -0.13
C VAL A 144 -12.02 -13.35 -0.39
N GLY A 145 -12.44 -12.91 -1.56
CA GLY A 145 -13.87 -12.75 -1.83
C GLY A 145 -14.14 -11.89 -3.04
N GLY A 146 -14.93 -10.84 -2.86
CA GLY A 146 -15.32 -9.94 -3.93
C GLY A 146 -15.34 -8.47 -3.52
N MET A 147 -15.06 -7.62 -4.49
CA MET A 147 -15.13 -6.18 -4.33
C MET A 147 -15.76 -5.53 -5.56
N LEU A 148 -16.51 -4.49 -5.33
CA LEU A 148 -17.02 -3.58 -6.34
C LEU A 148 -16.24 -2.27 -6.24
N SER A 149 -15.72 -1.77 -7.33
CA SER A 149 -15.02 -0.50 -7.40
C SER A 149 -15.43 0.30 -8.62
N GLY A 150 -15.27 1.62 -8.56
CA GLY A 150 -15.56 2.46 -9.70
C GLY A 150 -15.65 3.94 -9.38
N SER A 151 -16.06 4.72 -10.39
CA SER A 151 -16.34 6.13 -10.27
C SER A 151 -17.87 6.36 -10.28
N ALA A 152 -18.41 6.80 -9.16
CA ALA A 152 -19.84 7.14 -9.08
C ALA A 152 -20.17 8.41 -9.88
N PHE A 153 -19.23 9.36 -9.90
CA PHE A 153 -19.38 10.64 -10.58
C PHE A 153 -18.01 11.15 -11.03
N SER A 154 -17.95 11.79 -12.20
CA SER A 154 -16.74 12.42 -12.70
C SER A 154 -17.09 13.68 -13.52
N SER A 155 -16.48 14.79 -13.14
CA SER A 155 -16.53 16.07 -13.85
C SER A 155 -15.17 16.75 -13.85
N SER A 156 -15.06 17.90 -14.53
CA SER A 156 -13.84 18.71 -14.49
C SER A 156 -13.52 19.29 -13.11
N LYS A 157 -14.51 19.41 -12.23
CA LYS A 157 -14.36 20.01 -10.89
C LYS A 157 -14.20 18.99 -9.78
N ALA A 158 -14.83 17.82 -9.90
CA ALA A 158 -14.78 16.79 -8.87
C ALA A 158 -15.00 15.40 -9.47
N SER A 159 -14.40 14.39 -8.85
CA SER A 159 -14.64 12.98 -9.15
C SER A 159 -14.88 12.23 -7.84
N ILE A 160 -15.91 11.40 -7.81
CA ILE A 160 -16.26 10.57 -6.65
C ILE A 160 -15.96 9.12 -7.00
N SER A 161 -15.11 8.47 -6.24
CA SER A 161 -14.80 7.05 -6.36
C SER A 161 -15.31 6.26 -5.15
N TYR A 162 -15.55 4.97 -5.36
CA TYR A 162 -16.00 4.08 -4.32
C TYR A 162 -15.39 2.70 -4.43
N ASN A 163 -15.28 2.03 -3.28
CA ASN A 163 -15.01 0.61 -3.16
C ASN A 163 -16.00 0.02 -2.14
N ALA A 164 -16.51 -1.17 -2.40
CA ALA A 164 -17.32 -1.92 -1.45
C ALA A 164 -16.88 -3.38 -1.51
N TRP A 165 -16.56 -4.00 -0.39
CA TRP A 165 -16.01 -5.35 -0.36
C TRP A 165 -16.69 -6.27 0.65
N PHE A 166 -16.59 -7.55 0.34
CA PHE A 166 -16.85 -8.62 1.24
C PHE A 166 -15.70 -9.62 1.18
N SER A 167 -15.08 -9.87 2.33
CA SER A 167 -14.06 -10.89 2.52
C SER A 167 -14.67 -12.07 3.24
N ALA A 168 -14.46 -13.27 2.71
CA ALA A 168 -14.77 -14.53 3.38
C ALA A 168 -13.61 -14.96 4.28
N ARG A 169 -13.88 -15.86 5.20
CA ARG A 169 -12.83 -16.52 5.97
C ARG A 169 -12.04 -17.47 5.08
N SER A 170 -10.72 -17.35 5.11
CA SER A 170 -9.78 -18.31 4.52
C SER A 170 -8.71 -18.67 5.53
N GLY A 171 -8.49 -19.96 5.73
CA GLY A 171 -7.39 -20.50 6.54
C GLY A 171 -6.21 -20.97 5.68
N ASN A 172 -6.19 -20.63 4.40
CA ASN A 172 -5.08 -20.97 3.53
C ASN A 172 -3.82 -20.21 3.97
N TYR A 173 -2.67 -20.88 4.02
CA TYR A 173 -1.41 -20.28 4.46
C TYR A 173 -1.02 -19.03 3.66
N TYR A 174 -1.23 -19.07 2.34
CA TYR A 174 -0.86 -17.95 1.44
C TYR A 174 -1.96 -16.90 1.30
N PHE A 175 -3.22 -17.27 1.52
CA PHE A 175 -4.39 -16.42 1.34
C PHE A 175 -5.23 -16.40 2.60
N ASN A 176 -4.57 -16.13 3.73
CA ASN A 176 -5.28 -16.02 5.00
C ASN A 176 -6.13 -14.76 5.01
N SER A 177 -7.39 -14.90 5.38
CA SER A 177 -8.29 -13.76 5.50
C SER A 177 -9.34 -13.99 6.58
N GLN A 178 -9.77 -12.89 7.17
CA GLN A 178 -10.90 -12.88 8.10
C GLN A 178 -12.18 -12.48 7.35
N ARG A 179 -13.32 -12.92 7.87
CA ARG A 179 -14.60 -12.46 7.34
C ARG A 179 -14.81 -11.01 7.73
N SER A 180 -14.91 -10.14 6.73
CA SER A 180 -15.20 -8.73 6.93
C SER A 180 -16.06 -8.18 5.79
N SER A 181 -16.65 -7.01 6.01
CA SER A 181 -17.27 -6.23 4.95
C SER A 181 -17.08 -4.75 5.22
N GLY A 182 -16.90 -4.00 4.15
CA GLY A 182 -16.61 -2.59 4.29
C GLY A 182 -16.75 -1.82 3.00
N GLY A 183 -16.40 -0.54 3.08
CA GLY A 183 -16.40 0.36 1.94
C GLY A 183 -15.49 1.54 2.14
N ARG A 184 -15.07 2.13 1.03
CA ARG A 184 -14.37 3.41 0.96
C ARG A 184 -15.07 4.29 -0.05
N ALA A 185 -15.18 5.58 0.26
CA ALA A 185 -15.59 6.61 -0.68
C ALA A 185 -14.59 7.76 -0.61
N SER A 186 -14.21 8.30 -1.77
CA SER A 186 -13.35 9.47 -1.85
C SER A 186 -13.82 10.46 -2.88
N VAL A 187 -13.50 11.72 -2.65
CA VAL A 187 -13.74 12.84 -3.58
C VAL A 187 -12.39 13.42 -3.96
N TYR A 188 -12.13 13.47 -5.24
CA TYR A 188 -10.94 14.10 -5.82
C TYR A 188 -11.31 15.40 -6.52
N PHE A 189 -10.58 16.46 -6.23
CA PHE A 189 -10.68 17.79 -6.82
C PHE A 189 -9.50 18.03 -7.77
N PRO A 190 -9.69 17.91 -9.12
CA PRO A 190 -8.59 18.00 -10.08
C PRO A 190 -7.86 19.33 -10.10
N GLU A 191 -8.56 20.43 -9.81
CA GLU A 191 -7.96 21.77 -9.82
C GLU A 191 -6.95 21.96 -8.71
N SER A 192 -7.28 21.56 -7.49
CA SER A 192 -6.41 21.62 -6.31
C SER A 192 -5.54 20.38 -6.13
N ARG A 193 -5.77 19.31 -6.91
CA ARG A 193 -5.16 17.98 -6.74
C ARG A 193 -5.31 17.45 -5.31
N LEU A 194 -6.48 17.65 -4.75
CA LEU A 194 -6.82 17.23 -3.40
C LEU A 194 -7.78 16.04 -3.47
N GLU A 195 -7.45 14.95 -2.80
CA GLU A 195 -8.34 13.83 -2.52
C GLU A 195 -8.63 13.79 -1.01
N VAL A 196 -9.89 13.62 -0.66
CA VAL A 196 -10.34 13.34 0.70
C VAL A 196 -11.28 12.15 0.68
N GLY A 197 -11.20 11.30 1.68
CA GLY A 197 -12.08 10.14 1.72
C GLY A 197 -12.26 9.56 3.12
N VAL A 198 -13.21 8.66 3.17
CA VAL A 198 -13.61 7.93 4.39
C VAL A 198 -13.66 6.45 4.10
N SER A 199 -13.35 5.65 5.10
CA SER A 199 -13.37 4.19 5.03
C SER A 199 -14.07 3.62 6.25
N TYR A 200 -14.76 2.50 6.03
CA TYR A 200 -15.36 1.71 7.08
C TYR A 200 -15.11 0.24 6.79
N ASP A 201 -14.71 -0.53 7.80
CA ASP A 201 -14.66 -1.98 7.76
C ASP A 201 -15.27 -2.55 9.03
N ARG A 202 -15.94 -3.68 8.89
CA ARG A 202 -16.48 -4.44 10.01
C ARG A 202 -15.96 -5.86 9.94
N SER A 203 -15.23 -6.28 10.97
CA SER A 203 -14.94 -7.68 11.22
C SER A 203 -16.25 -8.40 11.56
N LEU A 204 -16.57 -9.44 10.81
CA LEU A 204 -17.78 -10.26 10.99
C LEU A 204 -17.47 -11.59 11.69
N GLN A 205 -16.26 -11.71 12.21
CA GLN A 205 -15.77 -12.94 12.83
C GLN A 205 -15.05 -12.61 14.14
N ASN A 206 -15.21 -13.44 15.15
CA ASN A 206 -14.62 -13.30 16.48
C ASN A 206 -15.11 -12.03 17.22
N THR A 207 -14.43 -10.92 17.10
CA THR A 207 -14.69 -9.70 17.90
C THR A 207 -15.82 -8.83 17.39
N HIS A 208 -16.28 -8.99 16.14
CA HIS A 208 -17.26 -8.09 15.49
C HIS A 208 -16.88 -6.61 15.53
N GLU A 209 -15.58 -6.31 15.46
CA GLU A 209 -15.01 -4.99 15.60
C GLU A 209 -15.31 -4.10 14.40
N ASN A 210 -15.53 -2.80 14.68
CA ASN A 210 -15.75 -1.77 13.68
C ASN A 210 -14.51 -0.90 13.54
N PHE A 211 -14.11 -0.64 12.30
CA PHE A 211 -13.00 0.24 11.97
C PHE A 211 -13.47 1.42 11.15
N PHE A 212 -13.00 2.61 11.50
CA PHE A 212 -13.27 3.85 10.79
C PHE A 212 -11.95 4.48 10.37
N GLY A 213 -11.89 4.95 9.13
CA GLY A 213 -10.72 5.61 8.60
C GLY A 213 -11.08 6.87 7.82
N THR A 214 -10.14 7.79 7.78
CA THR A 214 -10.20 8.96 6.89
C THR A 214 -8.83 9.17 6.27
N HIS A 215 -8.78 9.70 5.06
CA HIS A 215 -7.53 10.04 4.40
C HIS A 215 -7.62 11.37 3.67
N VAL A 216 -6.44 11.99 3.54
CA VAL A 216 -6.22 13.19 2.73
C VAL A 216 -4.96 12.97 1.90
N TRP A 217 -5.05 13.29 0.61
CA TRP A 217 -3.92 13.30 -0.31
C TRP A 217 -3.94 14.60 -1.09
N TRP A 218 -2.87 15.38 -0.99
CA TRP A 218 -2.79 16.68 -1.61
C TRP A 218 -1.44 16.87 -2.32
N GLU A 219 -1.50 17.18 -3.61
CA GLU A 219 -0.35 17.45 -4.46
C GLU A 219 -0.59 18.77 -5.22
N PRO A 220 -0.42 19.94 -4.58
CA PRO A 220 -0.70 21.21 -5.23
C PRO A 220 0.13 21.38 -6.50
N LYS A 221 -0.50 21.94 -7.53
CA LYS A 221 0.15 22.16 -8.83
C LYS A 221 1.39 23.02 -8.69
N ASP A 222 2.42 22.68 -9.46
CA ASP A 222 3.64 23.49 -9.67
C ASP A 222 4.47 23.77 -8.40
N THR A 223 4.20 23.08 -7.29
CA THR A 223 4.93 23.29 -6.03
C THR A 223 5.97 22.22 -5.74
N GLY A 224 5.86 21.02 -6.32
CA GLY A 224 6.67 19.86 -5.94
C GLY A 224 6.32 19.28 -4.56
N LEU A 225 5.46 19.93 -3.79
CA LEU A 225 4.98 19.46 -2.49
C LEU A 225 3.96 18.34 -2.66
N ARG A 226 4.07 17.32 -1.84
CA ARG A 226 3.05 16.28 -1.68
C ARG A 226 2.79 16.06 -0.19
N MET A 227 1.54 16.04 0.21
CA MET A 227 1.11 15.76 1.57
C MET A 227 0.12 14.61 1.57
N ARG A 228 0.32 13.67 2.47
CA ARG A 228 -0.53 12.50 2.69
C ARG A 228 -0.80 12.33 4.16
N SER A 229 -2.01 11.96 4.50
CA SER A 229 -2.40 11.73 5.90
C SER A 229 -3.51 10.70 5.97
N GLU A 230 -3.48 9.90 7.00
CA GLU A 230 -4.57 8.99 7.36
C GLU A 230 -4.82 9.02 8.85
N PHE A 231 -6.05 8.83 9.21
CA PHE A 231 -6.51 8.51 10.55
C PHE A 231 -7.21 7.16 10.52
N GLY A 232 -7.01 6.36 11.55
CA GLY A 232 -7.68 5.10 11.76
C GLY A 232 -8.12 4.94 13.20
N ARG A 233 -9.28 4.31 13.40
CA ARG A 233 -9.83 3.99 14.71
C ARG A 233 -10.53 2.64 14.67
N GLY A 234 -10.15 1.76 15.58
CA GLY A 234 -10.85 0.54 15.98
C GLY A 234 -11.30 0.61 17.43
N GLU A 235 -11.73 -0.52 17.99
CA GLU A 235 -12.16 -0.59 19.40
C GLU A 235 -10.98 -0.57 20.37
N HIS A 236 -9.80 -0.99 19.93
CA HIS A 236 -8.64 -1.20 20.79
C HIS A 236 -7.53 -0.19 20.61
N ALA A 237 -7.53 0.52 19.49
CA ALA A 237 -6.54 1.55 19.20
C ALA A 237 -7.09 2.59 18.24
N GLN A 238 -6.46 3.75 18.22
CA GLN A 238 -6.62 4.77 17.19
C GLN A 238 -5.26 5.42 16.92
N GLY A 239 -5.15 6.05 15.76
CA GLY A 239 -3.93 6.77 15.44
C GLY A 239 -4.02 7.52 14.13
N TYR A 240 -2.96 8.24 13.84
CA TYR A 240 -2.82 8.98 12.60
C TYR A 240 -1.36 9.04 12.16
N TRP A 241 -1.18 9.35 10.89
CA TRP A 241 0.09 9.79 10.35
C TRP A 241 -0.14 10.94 9.35
N VAL A 242 0.88 11.78 9.25
CA VAL A 242 0.98 12.84 8.25
C VAL A 242 2.37 12.75 7.66
N GLU A 243 2.46 12.65 6.35
CA GLU A 243 3.71 12.64 5.60
C GLU A 243 3.71 13.78 4.61
N THR A 244 4.82 14.47 4.54
CA THR A 244 5.09 15.48 3.53
C THR A 244 6.40 15.15 2.84
N ASP A 245 6.41 15.22 1.53
CA ASP A 245 7.62 15.12 0.72
C ASP A 245 7.69 16.29 -0.27
N TYR A 246 8.91 16.62 -0.66
CA TYR A 246 9.17 17.72 -1.57
C TYR A 246 10.06 17.26 -2.73
N ARG A 247 9.51 17.28 -3.93
CA ARG A 247 10.25 16.96 -5.14
C ARG A 247 11.03 18.20 -5.59
N THR A 248 12.33 18.22 -5.34
CA THR A 248 13.21 19.35 -5.71
C THR A 248 13.24 19.61 -7.22
N ARG A 249 12.80 18.65 -8.01
CA ARG A 249 12.55 18.74 -9.45
C ARG A 249 11.61 19.91 -9.83
N ALA A 250 10.76 20.37 -8.93
CA ALA A 250 9.89 21.53 -9.15
C ALA A 250 10.65 22.84 -9.36
N PHE A 251 11.92 22.93 -8.93
CA PHE A 251 12.79 24.10 -9.19
C PHE A 251 13.41 24.13 -10.60
N GLY A 252 12.88 23.36 -11.56
CA GLY A 252 13.35 23.34 -12.93
C GLY A 252 14.65 22.57 -13.18
N ALA A 253 15.19 21.92 -12.15
CA ALA A 253 16.48 21.23 -12.18
C ALA A 253 16.35 19.73 -12.49
N SER A 254 15.40 19.30 -13.32
CA SER A 254 15.13 17.87 -13.57
C SER A 254 16.32 17.10 -14.15
N GLU A 255 17.26 17.77 -14.79
CA GLU A 255 18.50 17.18 -15.30
C GLU A 255 19.69 17.35 -14.34
N HIS A 256 19.55 18.24 -13.36
CA HIS A 256 20.59 18.52 -12.39
C HIS A 256 20.53 17.51 -11.22
N TRP A 257 21.68 17.12 -10.68
CA TRP A 257 21.75 16.19 -9.55
C TRP A 257 20.91 16.64 -8.33
N LEU A 258 20.79 17.94 -8.08
CA LEU A 258 19.97 18.52 -7.01
C LEU A 258 18.47 18.24 -7.20
N GLY A 259 17.98 18.20 -8.45
CA GLY A 259 16.57 17.91 -8.75
C GLY A 259 16.15 16.45 -8.50
N ARG A 260 17.09 15.59 -8.12
CA ARG A 260 16.86 14.17 -7.84
C ARG A 260 16.65 13.87 -6.36
N PHE A 261 16.85 14.85 -5.49
CA PHE A 261 16.58 14.71 -4.06
C PHE A 261 15.09 14.88 -3.76
N GLU A 262 14.62 14.09 -2.79
CA GLU A 262 13.26 14.15 -2.28
C GLU A 262 13.32 14.06 -0.74
N PRO A 263 13.39 15.21 -0.04
CA PRO A 263 13.27 15.21 1.41
C PRO A 263 11.86 14.82 1.83
N VAL A 264 11.79 14.03 2.89
CA VAL A 264 10.55 13.45 3.42
C VAL A 264 10.48 13.71 4.92
N PHE A 265 9.30 14.06 5.40
CA PHE A 265 9.01 14.14 6.82
C PHE A 265 7.71 13.41 7.13
N ARG A 266 7.71 12.52 8.12
CA ARG A 266 6.49 11.88 8.63
C ARG A 266 6.39 12.05 10.13
N MET A 267 5.21 12.46 10.59
CA MET A 267 4.82 12.44 12.00
C MET A 267 3.66 11.47 12.17
N GLN A 268 3.71 10.66 13.21
CA GLN A 268 2.71 9.63 13.43
C GLN A 268 2.52 9.35 14.92
N GLN A 269 1.30 8.97 15.29
CA GLN A 269 0.98 8.66 16.67
C GLN A 269 -0.10 7.60 16.75
N THR A 270 0.06 6.69 17.71
CA THR A 270 -0.93 5.69 18.07
C THR A 270 -1.31 5.82 19.53
N PHE A 271 -2.60 5.67 19.80
CA PHE A 271 -3.18 5.65 21.13
C PHE A 271 -3.80 4.28 21.37
N ARG A 272 -3.30 3.58 22.36
CA ARG A 272 -3.82 2.29 22.78
C ARG A 272 -4.95 2.50 23.79
N MET A 273 -6.12 1.95 23.50
CA MET A 273 -7.29 2.02 24.39
C MET A 273 -7.44 0.77 25.25
N ASN A 274 -7.00 -0.38 24.74
CA ASN A 274 -7.05 -1.68 25.44
C ASN A 274 -5.81 -2.52 25.13
N ASN A 275 -5.43 -3.41 26.05
CA ASN A 275 -4.24 -4.26 25.97
C ASN A 275 -4.44 -5.48 25.05
N LEU A 276 -4.74 -5.29 23.77
CA LEU A 276 -4.68 -6.35 22.77
C LEU A 276 -3.29 -6.38 22.13
N ARG A 277 -2.65 -7.56 22.12
CA ARG A 277 -1.24 -7.69 21.68
C ARG A 277 -1.06 -8.13 20.22
N SER A 278 -2.13 -8.42 19.48
CA SER A 278 -2.03 -9.07 18.16
C SER A 278 -2.74 -8.36 17.02
N ASP A 279 -3.00 -7.07 17.15
CA ASP A 279 -3.69 -6.27 16.12
C ASP A 279 -2.74 -5.48 15.20
N GLY A 280 -1.44 -5.73 15.28
CA GLY A 280 -0.41 -5.09 14.46
C GLY A 280 -0.10 -3.63 14.84
N VAL A 281 -0.86 -3.02 15.75
CA VAL A 281 -0.60 -1.67 16.27
C VAL A 281 0.31 -1.76 17.50
N PRO A 282 1.20 -0.78 17.76
CA PRO A 282 2.03 -0.76 18.97
C PRO A 282 1.21 -1.03 20.25
N SER A 283 1.72 -1.86 21.14
CA SER A 283 1.03 -2.28 22.38
C SER A 283 0.88 -1.18 23.42
N VAL A 284 1.56 -0.06 23.23
CA VAL A 284 1.53 1.13 24.09
C VAL A 284 1.37 2.38 23.24
N ASN A 285 0.97 3.49 23.86
CA ASN A 285 0.95 4.78 23.18
C ASN A 285 2.33 5.09 22.62
N THR A 286 2.39 5.33 21.31
CA THR A 286 3.64 5.51 20.59
C THR A 286 3.51 6.72 19.67
N GLN A 287 4.52 7.58 19.73
CA GLN A 287 4.71 8.71 18.83
C GLN A 287 6.03 8.52 18.09
N ARG A 288 6.06 8.83 16.78
CA ARG A 288 7.26 8.72 15.98
C ARG A 288 7.34 9.87 14.99
N ALA A 289 8.54 10.44 14.85
CA ALA A 289 8.86 11.39 13.81
C ALA A 289 10.00 10.83 12.94
N ASP A 290 9.80 10.81 11.64
CA ASP A 290 10.74 10.29 10.65
C ASP A 290 11.20 11.44 9.74
N PHE A 291 12.50 11.52 9.51
CA PHE A 291 13.14 12.44 8.58
C PHE A 291 13.85 11.61 7.53
N GLY A 292 13.43 11.70 6.29
CA GLY A 292 13.99 10.96 5.17
C GLY A 292 14.60 11.88 4.12
N LEU A 293 15.54 11.33 3.39
CA LEU A 293 16.11 11.93 2.19
C LEU A 293 16.31 10.84 1.16
N ASP A 294 15.57 10.95 0.06
CA ASP A 294 15.65 10.02 -1.04
C ASP A 294 16.46 10.62 -2.18
N TYR A 295 17.16 9.78 -2.91
CA TYR A 295 17.85 10.15 -4.13
C TYR A 295 17.44 9.25 -5.29
N ASN A 296 16.86 9.86 -6.31
CA ASN A 296 16.35 9.18 -7.50
C ASN A 296 17.40 9.16 -8.60
N PHE A 297 18.03 8.01 -8.84
CA PHE A 297 18.95 7.82 -9.96
C PHE A 297 18.20 7.68 -11.29
N PRO A 298 18.88 7.83 -12.43
CA PRO A 298 18.40 7.36 -13.71
C PRO A 298 18.15 5.84 -13.68
N HIS A 299 17.32 5.36 -14.61
CA HIS A 299 17.04 3.93 -14.77
C HIS A 299 16.35 3.25 -13.58
N GLU A 300 15.40 3.96 -12.95
CA GLU A 300 14.50 3.41 -11.92
C GLU A 300 15.22 2.91 -10.65
N VAL A 301 16.41 3.39 -10.37
CA VAL A 301 17.13 3.12 -9.12
C VAL A 301 16.89 4.26 -8.13
N ARG A 302 16.64 3.93 -6.87
CA ARG A 302 16.41 4.89 -5.79
C ARG A 302 17.17 4.47 -4.53
N ILE A 303 17.80 5.42 -3.88
CA ILE A 303 18.33 5.26 -2.52
C ILE A 303 17.37 5.99 -1.58
N LEU A 304 17.03 5.30 -0.50
CA LEU A 304 16.20 5.78 0.60
C LEU A 304 17.07 5.83 1.84
N THR A 305 17.06 6.94 2.57
CA THR A 305 17.71 7.01 3.87
C THR A 305 16.82 7.79 4.83
N SER A 306 16.68 7.33 6.05
CA SER A 306 15.89 8.00 7.06
C SER A 306 16.44 7.84 8.46
N TYR A 307 16.11 8.81 9.30
CA TYR A 307 16.26 8.76 10.74
C TYR A 307 14.90 8.96 11.39
N ALA A 308 14.56 8.10 12.31
CA ALA A 308 13.35 8.22 13.11
C ALA A 308 13.65 8.28 14.59
N ARG A 309 12.91 9.12 15.30
CA ARG A 309 12.85 9.13 16.75
C ARG A 309 11.46 8.67 17.18
N GLN A 310 11.42 7.57 17.89
CA GLN A 310 10.20 6.99 18.45
C GLN A 310 10.18 7.18 19.95
N PHE A 311 9.07 7.70 20.45
CA PHE A 311 8.76 7.87 21.86
C PHE A 311 7.64 6.92 22.22
N SER A 312 7.82 6.16 23.29
CA SER A 312 6.76 5.27 23.79
C SER A 312 6.81 5.16 25.30
N ALA A 313 5.69 4.76 25.90
CA ALA A 313 5.62 4.51 27.33
C ALA A 313 6.55 3.37 27.79
N ALA A 314 6.99 2.52 26.87
CA ALA A 314 7.90 1.42 27.19
C ALA A 314 9.37 1.84 27.08
N ARG A 315 9.74 2.51 25.98
CA ARG A 315 11.11 2.90 25.69
C ARG A 315 11.16 3.86 24.50
N ASP A 316 12.05 4.83 24.59
CA ASP A 316 12.45 5.66 23.44
C ASP A 316 13.47 4.93 22.58
N VAL A 317 13.34 5.09 21.27
CA VAL A 317 14.16 4.38 20.29
C VAL A 317 14.60 5.31 19.17
N ASN A 318 15.87 5.20 18.76
CA ASN A 318 16.39 5.80 17.54
C ASN A 318 16.47 4.73 16.45
N VAL A 319 15.94 5.04 15.27
CA VAL A 319 15.93 4.13 14.12
C VAL A 319 16.62 4.82 12.96
N TRP A 320 17.64 4.16 12.41
CA TRP A 320 18.31 4.58 11.18
C TRP A 320 18.00 3.56 10.09
N GLU A 321 17.54 4.02 8.97
CA GLU A 321 17.18 3.15 7.85
C GLU A 321 17.88 3.61 6.58
N THR A 322 18.35 2.65 5.80
CA THR A 322 18.92 2.89 4.47
C THR A 322 18.51 1.76 3.54
N GLY A 323 18.09 2.11 2.35
CA GLY A 323 17.70 1.12 1.34
C GLY A 323 18.11 1.55 -0.05
N ILE A 324 18.31 0.56 -0.91
CA ILE A 324 18.43 0.74 -2.35
C ILE A 324 17.33 -0.07 -3.02
N VAL A 325 16.62 0.55 -3.95
CA VAL A 325 15.51 -0.06 -4.68
C VAL A 325 15.75 0.10 -6.17
N TYR A 326 15.53 -0.96 -6.92
CA TYR A 326 15.46 -0.96 -8.37
C TYR A 326 14.07 -1.41 -8.81
N ARG A 327 13.40 -0.59 -9.60
CA ARG A 327 12.14 -0.95 -10.25
C ARG A 327 12.42 -1.53 -11.63
N PHE A 328 11.86 -2.71 -11.91
CA PHE A 328 11.94 -3.32 -13.23
C PHE A 328 10.58 -3.35 -13.92
N LEU A 329 10.61 -3.28 -15.25
CA LEU A 329 9.44 -3.32 -16.10
C LEU A 329 9.78 -4.11 -17.36
N PHE A 330 9.16 -5.28 -17.52
CA PHE A 330 9.37 -6.15 -18.69
C PHE A 330 8.06 -6.29 -19.46
N PRO A 331 7.94 -5.70 -20.65
CA PRO A 331 6.86 -6.05 -21.56
C PRO A 331 7.08 -7.49 -22.05
N THR A 332 6.18 -8.40 -21.71
CA THR A 332 6.39 -9.85 -21.97
C THR A 332 6.11 -10.28 -23.39
N TRP A 333 5.49 -9.42 -24.21
CA TRP A 333 5.13 -9.77 -25.60
C TRP A 333 5.24 -8.56 -26.50
N LYS A 334 6.25 -8.58 -27.37
CA LYS A 334 6.17 -7.79 -28.61
C LYS A 334 5.35 -8.61 -29.61
N GLY A 335 4.04 -8.47 -29.59
CA GLY A 335 3.21 -8.96 -30.67
C GLY A 335 3.77 -8.42 -31.99
N LYS A 336 4.03 -9.29 -32.97
CA LYS A 336 4.23 -8.84 -34.34
C LYS A 336 3.00 -8.05 -34.71
N ALA A 337 3.14 -6.75 -34.86
CA ALA A 337 2.15 -5.97 -35.59
C ALA A 337 2.07 -6.56 -37.00
N ASN A 338 1.00 -7.26 -37.30
CA ASN A 338 0.61 -7.60 -38.68
C ASN A 338 -0.09 -6.39 -39.28
#